data_92e33c3d5643f0dd0000974243fb5641
#
_entry.id   92e33c3d5643f0dd0000974243fb5641
#
_cell.length_a   1.000
_cell.length_b   1.000
_cell.length_c   1.000
_cell.angle_alpha   90.00
_cell.angle_beta   90.00
_cell.angle_gamma   90.00
#
_symmetry.space_group_name_H-M   'P 1'
#
loop_
_entity.id
_entity.type
_entity.pdbx_description
1 polymer ?
#
loop_
_entity_poly.entity_id
_entity_poly.type
_entity_poly.pdbx_seq_one_letter_code
_entity_poly.pdbx_strand_id
1 'polypeptide(L)'
;REFKAKLVGTDAKTDVAVLKIEATGLPTVAWADSDKLEVGEFVLAVGNPFGLTQTVTLGIVSALGRAAGIAEYEDFIQTDAAINPGNSGGALVNVRGELVGINTAIYSQSGGNMGIGFAVPSNMAHSIMEQLVQHGKVVRGWLGVSIQELTPELSSQFGVPKDVKGVLVSDIMDDSPAKKSGFERGDVIVEYDGKPMDSPAHLRNAVAQTVVGKKVTVKLIREKKPKSIELTIAEQPKNLSQAAAEDSGESIAPAGLLADIEVREVNSELAGRYGLKSSDHGVVVVRVKAGSQAEEAGVREGDLVLEVNRKSVGTIKSYEHVAANLPKDQAVLLLLKRQGRAIYLTLRP
;
A
#
# COMPACT_ATOMS: atom_id res chain seq x y z
N ARG A 1 32.68 7.58 -22.98
CA ARG A 1 32.55 6.35 -23.80
C ARG A 1 31.08 6.00 -23.93
N GLU A 2 30.64 5.60 -25.11
CA GLU A 2 29.30 5.13 -25.39
C GLU A 2 29.33 3.62 -25.60
N PHE A 3 28.32 2.93 -25.06
CA PHE A 3 28.15 1.48 -25.18
C PHE A 3 26.72 1.14 -25.55
N LYS A 4 26.54 0.16 -26.42
CA LYS A 4 25.22 -0.43 -26.65
C LYS A 4 24.81 -1.23 -25.41
N ALA A 5 23.63 -0.94 -24.89
CA ALA A 5 23.05 -1.65 -23.75
C ALA A 5 22.00 -2.67 -24.23
N LYS A 6 21.96 -3.82 -23.58
CA LYS A 6 20.92 -4.85 -23.74
C LYS A 6 20.05 -4.87 -22.50
N LEU A 7 18.73 -4.79 -22.69
CA LEU A 7 17.79 -4.97 -21.59
C LEU A 7 17.84 -6.42 -21.09
N VAL A 8 18.13 -6.60 -19.79
CA VAL A 8 18.11 -7.90 -19.09
C VAL A 8 16.72 -8.18 -18.59
N GLY A 9 16.07 -7.18 -17.96
CA GLY A 9 14.72 -7.29 -17.45
C GLY A 9 14.25 -5.99 -16.81
N THR A 10 12.94 -5.92 -16.55
CA THR A 10 12.29 -4.78 -15.91
C THR A 10 11.35 -5.25 -14.82
N ASP A 11 11.18 -4.39 -13.82
CA ASP A 11 10.15 -4.53 -12.80
C ASP A 11 9.39 -3.22 -12.64
N ALA A 12 8.30 -3.07 -13.38
CA ALA A 12 7.46 -1.88 -13.36
C ALA A 12 6.81 -1.62 -12.00
N LYS A 13 6.72 -2.64 -11.13
CA LYS A 13 6.13 -2.52 -9.79
C LYS A 13 7.05 -1.78 -8.79
N THR A 14 8.33 -1.60 -9.11
CA THR A 14 9.31 -0.87 -8.30
C THR A 14 10.06 0.20 -9.07
N ASP A 15 9.73 0.39 -10.36
CA ASP A 15 10.41 1.32 -11.28
C ASP A 15 11.90 1.00 -11.49
N VAL A 16 12.28 -0.29 -11.53
CA VAL A 16 13.66 -0.73 -11.73
C VAL A 16 13.82 -1.50 -13.05
N ALA A 17 14.88 -1.17 -13.80
CA ALA A 17 15.32 -1.89 -14.97
C ALA A 17 16.80 -2.28 -14.86
N VAL A 18 17.17 -3.43 -15.41
CA VAL A 18 18.55 -3.90 -15.49
C VAL A 18 19.02 -3.91 -16.94
N LEU A 19 20.09 -3.17 -17.19
CA LEU A 19 20.76 -3.09 -18.49
C LEU A 19 22.13 -3.74 -18.42
N LYS A 20 22.52 -4.49 -19.44
CA LYS A 20 23.84 -5.10 -19.61
C LYS A 20 24.57 -4.39 -20.76
N ILE A 21 25.82 -4.04 -20.50
CA ILE A 21 26.76 -3.56 -21.53
C ILE A 21 27.93 -4.55 -21.67
N GLU A 22 28.46 -4.68 -22.88
CA GLU A 22 29.63 -5.50 -23.15
C GLU A 22 30.92 -4.63 -23.02
N ALA A 23 31.40 -4.53 -21.77
CA ALA A 23 32.60 -3.77 -21.46
C ALA A 23 33.30 -4.37 -20.23
N THR A 24 34.62 -4.24 -20.19
CA THR A 24 35.48 -4.69 -19.09
C THR A 24 36.32 -3.54 -18.54
N GLY A 25 36.77 -3.65 -17.29
CA GLY A 25 37.65 -2.66 -16.67
C GLY A 25 37.00 -1.30 -16.42
N LEU A 26 35.68 -1.27 -16.27
CA LEU A 26 34.96 -0.05 -15.87
C LEU A 26 34.99 0.13 -14.36
N PRO A 27 35.09 1.37 -13.87
CA PRO A 27 34.88 1.64 -12.45
C PRO A 27 33.44 1.27 -12.06
N THR A 28 33.28 0.69 -10.88
CA THR A 28 31.97 0.34 -10.31
C THR A 28 31.76 1.08 -9.00
N VAL A 29 30.48 1.34 -8.67
CA VAL A 29 30.10 1.85 -7.36
C VAL A 29 29.89 0.69 -6.39
N ALA A 30 30.34 0.83 -5.13
CA ALA A 30 30.08 -0.15 -4.09
C ALA A 30 28.62 0.02 -3.56
N TRP A 31 27.96 -1.08 -3.24
CA TRP A 31 26.66 -1.06 -2.60
C TRP A 31 26.78 -0.71 -1.11
N ALA A 32 26.03 0.25 -0.64
CA ALA A 32 25.79 0.49 0.78
C ALA A 32 24.59 -0.33 1.27
N ASP A 33 24.49 -0.53 2.57
CA ASP A 33 23.32 -1.11 3.22
C ASP A 33 22.31 0.02 3.52
N SER A 34 21.29 0.16 2.67
CA SER A 34 20.29 1.23 2.82
C SER A 34 19.36 1.04 4.04
N ASP A 35 19.32 -0.14 4.67
CA ASP A 35 18.55 -0.35 5.91
C ASP A 35 19.24 0.33 7.12
N LYS A 36 20.51 0.73 6.98
CA LYS A 36 21.28 1.45 8.02
C LYS A 36 21.35 2.95 7.79
N LEU A 37 20.72 3.45 6.73
CA LEU A 37 20.70 4.87 6.42
C LEU A 37 19.87 5.63 7.46
N GLU A 38 20.38 6.78 7.90
CA GLU A 38 19.69 7.63 8.88
C GLU A 38 19.27 8.98 8.27
N VAL A 39 18.16 9.50 8.75
CA VAL A 39 17.71 10.86 8.39
C VAL A 39 18.76 11.88 8.87
N GLY A 40 19.14 12.79 7.98
CA GLY A 40 20.19 13.80 8.21
C GLY A 40 21.55 13.42 7.61
N GLU A 41 21.77 12.18 7.16
CA GLU A 41 23.01 11.82 6.47
C GLU A 41 23.15 12.57 5.14
N PHE A 42 24.37 13.02 4.83
CA PHE A 42 24.66 13.65 3.54
C PHE A 42 24.67 12.66 2.41
N VAL A 43 24.02 13.05 1.30
CA VAL A 43 23.95 12.26 0.06
C VAL A 43 24.22 13.14 -1.16
N LEU A 44 24.76 12.53 -2.20
CA LEU A 44 25.00 13.18 -3.49
C LEU A 44 24.17 12.44 -4.56
N ALA A 45 23.34 13.20 -5.27
CA ALA A 45 22.63 12.70 -6.43
C ALA A 45 23.48 12.94 -7.69
N VAL A 46 23.77 11.87 -8.40
CA VAL A 46 24.57 11.89 -9.63
C VAL A 46 23.64 11.61 -10.80
N GLY A 47 23.75 12.39 -11.87
CA GLY A 47 22.91 12.19 -13.04
C GLY A 47 23.28 13.10 -14.21
N ASN A 48 22.36 13.20 -15.17
CA ASN A 48 22.49 14.02 -16.38
C ASN A 48 21.23 14.87 -16.60
N PRO A 49 20.94 15.83 -15.68
CA PRO A 49 19.73 16.64 -15.76
C PRO A 49 19.74 17.46 -17.05
N PHE A 50 18.62 17.48 -17.77
CA PHE A 50 18.43 18.25 -19.01
C PHE A 50 19.49 18.03 -20.09
N GLY A 51 20.25 16.93 -20.03
CA GLY A 51 21.34 16.64 -20.97
C GLY A 51 22.61 17.49 -20.75
N LEU A 52 22.75 18.16 -19.60
CA LEU A 52 23.89 19.03 -19.27
C LEU A 52 25.17 18.30 -18.86
N THR A 53 25.27 16.98 -19.22
CA THR A 53 26.37 16.10 -18.83
C THR A 53 26.49 15.87 -17.31
N GLN A 54 27.50 15.18 -16.87
CA GLN A 54 27.69 14.69 -15.48
C GLN A 54 27.48 15.79 -14.42
N THR A 55 26.32 15.78 -13.77
CA THR A 55 25.95 16.71 -12.72
C THR A 55 25.90 15.97 -11.38
N VAL A 56 26.44 16.60 -10.35
CA VAL A 56 26.37 16.13 -8.96
C VAL A 56 25.71 17.20 -8.10
N THR A 57 24.71 16.82 -7.33
CA THR A 57 24.04 17.70 -6.38
C THR A 57 24.15 17.14 -4.97
N LEU A 58 24.33 18.01 -3.97
CA LEU A 58 24.44 17.63 -2.56
C LEU A 58 23.12 17.91 -1.83
N GLY A 59 22.75 17.03 -0.96
CA GLY A 59 21.64 17.16 -0.01
C GLY A 59 21.77 16.20 1.14
N ILE A 60 20.66 15.97 1.84
CA ILE A 60 20.59 15.02 2.95
C ILE A 60 19.48 13.97 2.70
N VAL A 61 19.51 12.91 3.47
CA VAL A 61 18.35 12.02 3.65
C VAL A 61 17.30 12.78 4.45
N SER A 62 16.23 13.22 3.79
CA SER A 62 15.15 13.99 4.43
C SER A 62 14.14 13.08 5.13
N ALA A 63 13.93 11.87 4.62
CA ALA A 63 13.08 10.83 5.21
C ALA A 63 13.36 9.46 4.58
N LEU A 64 12.88 8.40 5.24
CA LEU A 64 12.94 7.02 4.77
C LEU A 64 11.53 6.43 4.72
N GLY A 65 11.35 5.33 3.96
CA GLY A 65 10.09 4.60 3.90
C GLY A 65 8.95 5.37 3.21
N ARG A 66 9.28 6.29 2.28
CA ARG A 66 8.25 7.11 1.62
C ARG A 66 7.50 6.32 0.55
N ALA A 67 6.17 6.48 0.57
CA ALA A 67 5.28 6.09 -0.52
C ALA A 67 4.75 7.37 -1.19
N ALA A 68 4.96 7.49 -2.49
CA ALA A 68 4.60 8.66 -3.28
C ALA A 68 3.51 8.35 -4.34
N GLY A 69 3.06 7.10 -4.43
CA GLY A 69 2.05 6.65 -5.40
C GLY A 69 2.58 6.51 -6.83
N ILE A 70 3.88 6.35 -7.00
CA ILE A 70 4.58 6.24 -8.28
C ILE A 70 4.62 4.77 -8.72
N ALA A 71 4.81 3.85 -7.77
CA ALA A 71 4.94 2.41 -8.00
C ALA A 71 4.09 1.60 -7.02
N GLU A 72 3.90 0.29 -7.28
CA GLU A 72 3.13 -0.59 -6.38
C GLU A 72 3.89 -0.91 -5.08
N TYR A 73 5.22 -1.06 -5.18
CA TYR A 73 6.12 -1.33 -4.05
C TYR A 73 7.08 -0.17 -3.88
N GLU A 74 6.81 0.67 -2.91
CA GLU A 74 7.56 1.90 -2.62
C GLU A 74 8.14 1.85 -1.22
N ASP A 75 9.39 2.26 -1.11
CA ASP A 75 10.14 2.40 0.16
C ASP A 75 11.17 3.52 -0.01
N PHE A 76 10.77 4.60 -0.70
CA PHE A 76 11.72 5.58 -1.19
C PHE A 76 12.50 6.28 -0.09
N ILE A 77 13.79 6.49 -0.37
CA ILE A 77 14.61 7.50 0.29
C ILE A 77 14.16 8.86 -0.25
N GLN A 78 13.73 9.75 0.65
CA GLN A 78 13.49 11.16 0.31
C GLN A 78 14.75 11.96 0.53
N THR A 79 15.11 12.85 -0.42
CA THR A 79 16.25 13.76 -0.33
C THR A 79 15.90 15.13 -0.85
N ASP A 80 16.59 16.16 -0.34
CA ASP A 80 16.56 17.53 -0.88
C ASP A 80 17.70 17.80 -1.87
N ALA A 81 18.61 16.85 -2.10
CA ALA A 81 19.54 16.90 -3.21
C ALA A 81 18.78 17.15 -4.53
N ALA A 82 19.22 18.12 -5.31
CA ALA A 82 18.46 18.56 -6.47
C ALA A 82 18.37 17.45 -7.54
N ILE A 83 17.24 16.78 -7.62
CA ILE A 83 16.87 15.82 -8.66
C ILE A 83 15.98 16.54 -9.69
N ASN A 84 16.29 16.40 -10.98
CA ASN A 84 15.54 16.94 -12.09
C ASN A 84 15.41 15.89 -13.21
N PRO A 85 14.53 16.08 -14.21
CA PRO A 85 14.43 15.19 -15.38
C PRO A 85 15.78 14.94 -16.04
N GLY A 86 16.17 13.66 -16.15
CA GLY A 86 17.49 13.21 -16.60
C GLY A 86 18.39 12.66 -15.49
N ASN A 87 18.07 12.89 -14.20
CA ASN A 87 18.75 12.24 -13.08
C ASN A 87 18.19 10.85 -12.77
N SER A 88 16.98 10.52 -13.22
CA SER A 88 16.37 9.20 -13.01
C SER A 88 17.23 8.07 -13.60
N GLY A 89 17.45 7.00 -12.79
CA GLY A 89 18.39 5.93 -13.08
C GLY A 89 19.85 6.23 -12.67
N GLY A 90 20.16 7.46 -12.29
CA GLY A 90 21.45 7.85 -11.71
C GLY A 90 21.60 7.46 -10.26
N ALA A 91 22.82 7.47 -9.75
CA ALA A 91 23.15 7.07 -8.40
C ALA A 91 22.79 8.14 -7.37
N LEU A 92 22.25 7.71 -6.22
CA LEU A 92 22.32 8.44 -4.96
C LEU A 92 23.41 7.77 -4.12
N VAL A 93 24.46 8.50 -3.77
CA VAL A 93 25.61 7.95 -3.03
C VAL A 93 25.81 8.70 -1.70
N ASN A 94 26.37 8.00 -0.72
CA ASN A 94 26.79 8.63 0.54
C ASN A 94 28.16 9.33 0.39
N VAL A 95 28.64 9.98 1.44
CA VAL A 95 29.92 10.69 1.45
C VAL A 95 31.17 9.79 1.27
N ARG A 96 31.01 8.47 1.37
CA ARG A 96 32.07 7.47 1.09
C ARG A 96 32.07 7.03 -0.38
N GLY A 97 31.12 7.54 -1.19
CA GLY A 97 30.94 7.13 -2.59
C GLY A 97 30.21 5.79 -2.76
N GLU A 98 29.54 5.27 -1.73
CA GLU A 98 28.80 4.03 -1.78
C GLU A 98 27.35 4.31 -2.21
N LEU A 99 26.75 3.42 -3.03
CA LEU A 99 25.40 3.54 -3.56
C LEU A 99 24.38 3.28 -2.45
N VAL A 100 23.63 4.30 -2.05
CA VAL A 100 22.52 4.20 -1.09
C VAL A 100 21.15 4.11 -1.79
N GLY A 101 21.05 4.55 -3.04
CA GLY A 101 19.81 4.47 -3.79
C GLY A 101 19.98 4.79 -5.27
N ILE A 102 18.90 4.61 -6.04
CA ILE A 102 18.79 4.98 -7.45
C ILE A 102 17.74 6.07 -7.58
N ASN A 103 18.14 7.24 -8.09
CA ASN A 103 17.23 8.37 -8.31
C ASN A 103 16.08 7.94 -9.22
N THR A 104 14.83 8.24 -8.86
CA THR A 104 13.66 7.85 -9.66
C THR A 104 12.73 9.01 -9.99
N ALA A 105 12.29 9.79 -9.01
CA ALA A 105 11.26 10.79 -9.22
C ALA A 105 11.43 12.02 -8.32
N ILE A 106 10.60 13.04 -8.57
CA ILE A 106 10.45 14.22 -7.73
C ILE A 106 8.97 14.45 -7.41
N TYR A 107 8.69 15.03 -6.25
CA TYR A 107 7.40 15.67 -6.03
C TYR A 107 7.49 17.11 -6.53
N SER A 108 6.69 17.45 -7.55
CA SER A 108 6.78 18.77 -8.19
C SER A 108 5.45 19.20 -8.79
N GLN A 109 5.10 20.46 -8.59
CA GLN A 109 3.98 21.12 -9.25
C GLN A 109 4.40 21.85 -10.55
N SER A 110 5.68 22.21 -10.63
CA SER A 110 6.25 22.97 -11.76
C SER A 110 7.04 22.11 -12.76
N GLY A 111 7.25 20.82 -12.47
CA GLY A 111 8.09 19.90 -13.26
C GLY A 111 9.59 19.97 -12.93
N GLY A 112 10.03 20.91 -12.09
CA GLY A 112 11.40 21.02 -11.59
C GLY A 112 11.51 20.68 -10.10
N ASN A 113 12.75 20.57 -9.59
CA ASN A 113 13.01 20.29 -8.18
C ASN A 113 12.39 21.35 -7.26
N MET A 114 11.69 20.91 -6.23
CA MET A 114 11.14 21.73 -5.14
C MET A 114 11.68 21.29 -3.76
N GLY A 115 12.85 20.66 -3.70
CA GLY A 115 13.44 20.12 -2.47
C GLY A 115 12.87 18.76 -2.03
N ILE A 116 12.12 18.06 -2.89
CA ILE A 116 11.56 16.76 -2.60
C ILE A 116 11.88 15.83 -3.76
N GLY A 117 12.96 15.07 -3.62
CA GLY A 117 13.37 14.00 -4.53
C GLY A 117 13.23 12.63 -3.89
N PHE A 118 13.10 11.61 -4.71
CA PHE A 118 12.93 10.22 -4.32
C PHE A 118 13.96 9.32 -5.01
N ALA A 119 14.49 8.35 -4.24
CA ALA A 119 15.36 7.31 -4.76
C ALA A 119 14.90 5.93 -4.25
N VAL A 120 14.99 4.92 -5.12
CA VAL A 120 14.80 3.51 -4.76
C VAL A 120 15.97 3.08 -3.88
N PRO A 121 15.77 2.51 -2.68
CA PRO A 121 16.84 2.08 -1.79
C PRO A 121 17.76 1.03 -2.43
N SER A 122 19.04 1.09 -2.13
CA SER A 122 20.05 0.18 -2.70
C SER A 122 19.75 -1.29 -2.42
N ASN A 123 19.32 -1.65 -1.21
CA ASN A 123 18.97 -3.04 -0.87
C ASN A 123 17.80 -3.57 -1.73
N MET A 124 16.78 -2.74 -1.95
CA MET A 124 15.65 -3.09 -2.83
C MET A 124 16.13 -3.27 -4.28
N ALA A 125 16.87 -2.29 -4.80
CA ALA A 125 17.39 -2.34 -6.17
C ALA A 125 18.32 -3.54 -6.40
N HIS A 126 19.17 -3.87 -5.44
CA HIS A 126 20.07 -5.03 -5.49
C HIS A 126 19.29 -6.35 -5.54
N SER A 127 18.32 -6.54 -4.65
CA SER A 127 17.48 -7.75 -4.64
C SER A 127 16.71 -7.94 -5.95
N ILE A 128 16.18 -6.85 -6.53
CA ILE A 128 15.48 -6.88 -7.82
C ILE A 128 16.45 -7.20 -8.95
N MET A 129 17.62 -6.57 -8.98
CA MET A 129 18.66 -6.83 -9.98
C MET A 129 19.07 -8.32 -9.96
N GLU A 130 19.33 -8.89 -8.79
CA GLU A 130 19.69 -10.31 -8.68
C GLU A 130 18.62 -11.23 -9.27
N GLN A 131 17.34 -10.99 -8.92
CA GLN A 131 16.22 -11.79 -9.43
C GLN A 131 16.04 -11.63 -10.95
N LEU A 132 16.16 -10.42 -11.49
CA LEU A 132 16.08 -10.19 -12.93
C LEU A 132 17.22 -10.84 -13.70
N VAL A 133 18.44 -10.84 -13.15
CA VAL A 133 19.62 -11.49 -13.76
C VAL A 133 19.50 -13.00 -13.71
N GLN A 134 19.07 -13.58 -12.59
CA GLN A 134 19.02 -15.03 -12.37
C GLN A 134 17.79 -15.69 -12.99
N HIS A 135 16.64 -15.01 -12.95
CA HIS A 135 15.33 -15.62 -13.27
C HIS A 135 14.56 -14.88 -14.38
N GLY A 136 15.03 -13.71 -14.83
CA GLY A 136 14.34 -12.88 -15.82
C GLY A 136 13.04 -12.26 -15.33
N LYS A 137 12.65 -12.50 -14.08
CA LYS A 137 11.44 -11.96 -13.43
C LYS A 137 11.66 -11.77 -11.93
N VAL A 138 10.88 -10.87 -11.34
CA VAL A 138 10.83 -10.70 -9.89
C VAL A 138 9.71 -11.57 -9.31
N VAL A 139 10.08 -12.44 -8.37
CA VAL A 139 9.17 -13.30 -7.61
C VAL A 139 8.92 -12.63 -6.27
N ARG A 140 7.65 -12.44 -5.90
CA ARG A 140 7.27 -11.78 -4.65
C ARG A 140 6.62 -12.73 -3.68
N GLY A 141 6.99 -12.60 -2.42
CA GLY A 141 6.26 -13.22 -1.32
C GLY A 141 4.83 -12.67 -1.23
N TRP A 142 3.92 -13.51 -0.78
CA TRP A 142 2.51 -13.19 -0.65
C TRP A 142 1.90 -13.78 0.63
N LEU A 143 1.18 -12.92 1.34
CA LEU A 143 0.45 -13.25 2.56
C LEU A 143 -1.04 -13.52 2.27
N GLY A 144 -1.62 -12.73 1.36
CA GLY A 144 -3.02 -12.83 0.95
C GLY A 144 -3.99 -12.13 1.88
N VAL A 145 -3.61 -10.94 2.35
CA VAL A 145 -4.46 -10.03 3.12
C VAL A 145 -4.65 -8.70 2.39
N SER A 146 -5.81 -8.07 2.55
CA SER A 146 -5.99 -6.64 2.29
C SER A 146 -5.67 -5.89 3.58
N ILE A 147 -4.91 -4.82 3.47
CA ILE A 147 -4.40 -4.07 4.61
C ILE A 147 -4.67 -2.57 4.48
N GLN A 148 -4.82 -1.90 5.61
CA GLN A 148 -4.96 -0.45 5.67
C GLN A 148 -4.24 0.13 6.89
N GLU A 149 -4.06 1.45 6.87
CA GLU A 149 -3.47 2.18 7.98
C GLU A 149 -4.35 2.11 9.23
N LEU A 150 -3.71 1.98 10.39
CA LEU A 150 -4.37 2.00 11.69
C LEU A 150 -4.45 3.44 12.19
N THR A 151 -5.54 4.14 11.83
CA THR A 151 -5.75 5.50 12.35
C THR A 151 -6.09 5.48 13.85
N PRO A 152 -5.95 6.61 14.57
CA PRO A 152 -6.32 6.69 15.98
C PRO A 152 -7.76 6.28 16.28
N GLU A 153 -8.68 6.56 15.35
CA GLU A 153 -10.09 6.18 15.45
C GLU A 153 -10.26 4.65 15.35
N LEU A 154 -9.61 4.05 14.36
CA LEU A 154 -9.61 2.60 14.18
C LEU A 154 -8.92 1.90 15.34
N SER A 155 -7.80 2.43 15.86
CA SER A 155 -7.16 1.90 17.09
C SER A 155 -8.14 1.79 18.24
N SER A 156 -8.95 2.82 18.47
CA SER A 156 -9.97 2.82 19.53
C SER A 156 -11.05 1.77 19.29
N GLN A 157 -11.53 1.61 18.04
CA GLN A 157 -12.55 0.63 17.67
C GLN A 157 -12.07 -0.82 17.77
N PHE A 158 -10.79 -1.07 17.45
CA PHE A 158 -10.18 -2.40 17.57
C PHE A 158 -9.54 -2.64 18.94
N GLY A 159 -9.60 -1.64 19.84
CA GLY A 159 -9.08 -1.73 21.20
C GLY A 159 -7.57 -1.89 21.28
N VAL A 160 -6.88 -1.30 20.32
CA VAL A 160 -5.41 -1.20 20.28
C VAL A 160 -4.99 0.05 21.07
N PRO A 161 -3.98 -0.01 21.95
CA PRO A 161 -3.46 1.17 22.62
C PRO A 161 -3.03 2.26 21.63
N LYS A 162 -3.26 3.54 21.95
CA LYS A 162 -3.03 4.68 21.03
C LYS A 162 -1.56 4.89 20.65
N ASP A 163 -0.66 4.40 21.46
CA ASP A 163 0.81 4.43 21.25
C ASP A 163 1.32 3.28 20.39
N VAL A 164 0.50 2.25 20.16
CA VAL A 164 0.86 1.10 19.31
C VAL A 164 0.59 1.43 17.85
N LYS A 165 1.65 1.41 17.06
CA LYS A 165 1.56 1.41 15.60
C LYS A 165 1.29 0.01 15.09
N GLY A 166 0.64 -0.09 13.94
CA GLY A 166 0.33 -1.38 13.32
C GLY A 166 -0.42 -1.23 12.00
N VAL A 167 -0.73 -2.36 11.41
CA VAL A 167 -1.40 -2.46 10.10
C VAL A 167 -2.68 -3.26 10.26
N LEU A 168 -3.82 -2.66 9.95
CA LEU A 168 -5.13 -3.29 10.08
C LEU A 168 -5.41 -4.20 8.88
N VAL A 169 -5.76 -5.46 9.16
CA VAL A 169 -6.25 -6.42 8.16
C VAL A 169 -7.74 -6.14 7.90
N SER A 170 -8.05 -5.66 6.70
CA SER A 170 -9.42 -5.34 6.28
C SER A 170 -10.11 -6.49 5.56
N ASP A 171 -9.33 -7.37 4.90
CA ASP A 171 -9.85 -8.58 4.26
C ASP A 171 -8.78 -9.67 4.13
N ILE A 172 -9.23 -10.91 3.90
CA ILE A 172 -8.37 -12.08 3.72
C ILE A 172 -8.81 -12.81 2.46
N MET A 173 -7.88 -13.01 1.55
CA MET A 173 -8.14 -13.69 0.29
C MET A 173 -8.30 -15.20 0.51
N ASP A 174 -9.26 -15.81 -0.17
CA ASP A 174 -9.44 -17.25 -0.14
C ASP A 174 -8.20 -17.94 -0.71
N ASP A 175 -7.95 -19.18 -0.25
CA ASP A 175 -6.78 -20.01 -0.56
C ASP A 175 -5.40 -19.40 -0.19
N SER A 176 -5.37 -18.26 0.46
CA SER A 176 -4.14 -17.57 0.87
C SER A 176 -3.43 -18.24 2.05
N PRO A 177 -2.11 -17.99 2.21
CA PRO A 177 -1.38 -18.35 3.43
C PRO A 177 -2.03 -17.82 4.70
N ALA A 178 -2.49 -16.56 4.69
CA ALA A 178 -3.16 -15.94 5.83
C ALA A 178 -4.44 -16.68 6.21
N LYS A 179 -5.30 -17.02 5.23
CA LYS A 179 -6.53 -17.79 5.47
C LYS A 179 -6.25 -19.14 6.12
N LYS A 180 -5.29 -19.88 5.56
CA LYS A 180 -4.88 -21.22 6.05
C LYS A 180 -4.26 -21.18 7.44
N SER A 181 -3.64 -20.06 7.82
CA SER A 181 -2.98 -19.88 9.11
C SER A 181 -3.89 -19.23 10.16
N GLY A 182 -5.16 -18.96 9.83
CA GLY A 182 -6.15 -18.48 10.79
C GLY A 182 -6.04 -16.97 11.08
N PHE A 183 -5.65 -16.16 10.12
CA PHE A 183 -5.87 -14.70 10.18
C PHE A 183 -7.36 -14.40 10.11
N GLU A 184 -7.75 -13.27 10.70
CA GLU A 184 -9.15 -12.80 10.72
C GLU A 184 -9.20 -11.30 10.34
N ARG A 185 -10.34 -10.87 9.78
CA ARG A 185 -10.61 -9.44 9.60
C ARG A 185 -10.57 -8.72 10.95
N GLY A 186 -9.95 -7.57 10.99
CA GLY A 186 -9.77 -6.81 12.22
C GLY A 186 -8.51 -7.17 13.01
N ASP A 187 -7.69 -8.11 12.55
CA ASP A 187 -6.34 -8.30 13.09
C ASP A 187 -5.51 -7.05 12.86
N VAL A 188 -4.76 -6.64 13.87
CA VAL A 188 -3.80 -5.54 13.74
C VAL A 188 -2.39 -6.11 13.83
N ILE A 189 -1.71 -6.16 12.71
CA ILE A 189 -0.33 -6.65 12.60
C ILE A 189 0.61 -5.59 13.18
N VAL A 190 1.40 -5.96 14.18
CA VAL A 190 2.37 -5.08 14.87
C VAL A 190 3.82 -5.48 14.61
N GLU A 191 4.06 -6.74 14.24
CA GLU A 191 5.40 -7.25 13.93
C GLU A 191 5.32 -8.33 12.85
N TYR A 192 6.25 -8.32 11.91
CA TYR A 192 6.43 -9.32 10.85
C TYR A 192 7.88 -9.77 10.84
N ASP A 193 8.11 -11.08 11.05
CA ASP A 193 9.44 -11.73 11.02
C ASP A 193 10.49 -11.00 11.89
N GLY A 194 10.08 -10.59 13.11
CA GLY A 194 10.92 -9.89 14.08
C GLY A 194 11.06 -8.38 13.87
N LYS A 195 10.53 -7.82 12.78
CA LYS A 195 10.56 -6.38 12.49
C LYS A 195 9.21 -5.73 12.88
N PRO A 196 9.19 -4.59 13.60
CA PRO A 196 7.96 -3.86 13.90
C PRO A 196 7.33 -3.31 12.62
N MET A 197 6.00 -3.32 12.52
CA MET A 197 5.25 -2.83 11.37
C MET A 197 4.46 -1.57 11.76
N ASP A 198 4.70 -0.47 11.09
CA ASP A 198 4.10 0.83 11.39
C ASP A 198 3.23 1.39 10.26
N SER A 199 3.32 0.81 9.07
CA SER A 199 2.56 1.26 7.89
C SER A 199 2.24 0.11 6.93
N PRO A 200 1.15 0.22 6.14
CA PRO A 200 0.83 -0.76 5.08
C PRO A 200 1.93 -0.92 4.03
N ALA A 201 2.63 0.15 3.69
CA ALA A 201 3.74 0.11 2.74
C ALA A 201 4.90 -0.73 3.28
N HIS A 202 5.28 -0.50 4.54
CA HIS A 202 6.34 -1.27 5.21
C HIS A 202 6.02 -2.77 5.25
N LEU A 203 4.80 -3.15 5.69
CA LEU A 203 4.39 -4.56 5.69
C LEU A 203 4.35 -5.16 4.27
N ARG A 204 3.83 -4.43 3.28
CA ARG A 204 3.77 -4.89 1.88
C ARG A 204 5.17 -5.19 1.34
N ASN A 205 6.11 -4.28 1.57
CA ASN A 205 7.49 -4.45 1.11
C ASN A 205 8.19 -5.61 1.83
N ALA A 206 8.05 -5.71 3.16
CA ALA A 206 8.62 -6.81 3.94
C ALA A 206 8.12 -8.18 3.47
N VAL A 207 6.81 -8.31 3.23
CA VAL A 207 6.22 -9.56 2.69
C VAL A 207 6.72 -9.83 1.28
N ALA A 208 6.73 -8.83 0.38
CA ALA A 208 7.14 -9.00 -1.01
C ALA A 208 8.61 -9.41 -1.15
N GLN A 209 9.49 -8.94 -0.27
CA GLN A 209 10.91 -9.27 -0.25
C GLN A 209 11.20 -10.63 0.43
N THR A 210 10.22 -11.20 1.13
CA THR A 210 10.40 -12.49 1.80
C THR A 210 10.44 -13.62 0.78
N VAL A 211 11.45 -14.47 0.88
CA VAL A 211 11.63 -15.64 -0.01
C VAL A 211 10.42 -16.57 0.08
N VAL A 212 9.89 -16.96 -1.08
CA VAL A 212 8.77 -17.91 -1.17
C VAL A 212 9.16 -19.24 -0.51
N GLY A 213 8.27 -19.78 0.30
CA GLY A 213 8.52 -20.98 1.10
C GLY A 213 9.15 -20.73 2.48
N LYS A 214 9.60 -19.51 2.78
CA LYS A 214 10.08 -19.16 4.12
C LYS A 214 8.92 -19.18 5.13
N LYS A 215 9.17 -19.80 6.30
CA LYS A 215 8.30 -19.66 7.48
C LYS A 215 8.60 -18.34 8.16
N VAL A 216 7.58 -17.60 8.50
CA VAL A 216 7.65 -16.32 9.22
C VAL A 216 6.70 -16.32 10.39
N THR A 217 7.05 -15.56 11.42
CA THR A 217 6.17 -15.30 12.58
C THR A 217 5.59 -13.89 12.45
N VAL A 218 4.27 -13.78 12.59
CA VAL A 218 3.55 -12.51 12.60
C VAL A 218 2.93 -12.31 13.97
N LYS A 219 3.29 -11.21 14.66
CA LYS A 219 2.61 -10.80 15.88
C LYS A 219 1.52 -9.79 15.55
N LEU A 220 0.37 -10.00 16.13
CA LEU A 220 -0.83 -9.19 15.91
C LEU A 220 -1.62 -9.00 17.19
N ILE A 221 -2.53 -8.04 17.17
CA ILE A 221 -3.53 -7.83 18.22
C ILE A 221 -4.89 -8.21 17.63
N ARG A 222 -5.59 -9.14 18.28
CA ARG A 222 -6.95 -9.58 17.97
C ARG A 222 -7.81 -9.45 19.22
N GLU A 223 -8.96 -8.76 19.13
CA GLU A 223 -9.88 -8.57 20.26
C GLU A 223 -9.16 -8.09 21.54
N LYS A 224 -8.28 -7.10 21.39
CA LYS A 224 -7.46 -6.51 22.48
C LYS A 224 -6.39 -7.45 23.07
N LYS A 225 -6.18 -8.64 22.51
CA LYS A 225 -5.21 -9.62 23.00
C LYS A 225 -4.06 -9.80 22.01
N PRO A 226 -2.80 -9.86 22.48
CA PRO A 226 -1.68 -10.19 21.61
C PRO A 226 -1.78 -11.66 21.16
N LYS A 227 -1.46 -11.91 19.90
CA LYS A 227 -1.43 -13.22 19.28
C LYS A 227 -0.23 -13.34 18.36
N SER A 228 0.32 -14.54 18.22
CA SER A 228 1.38 -14.87 17.27
C SER A 228 0.86 -15.93 16.31
N ILE A 229 1.11 -15.74 15.02
CA ILE A 229 0.75 -16.68 13.96
C ILE A 229 1.99 -17.02 13.17
N GLU A 230 2.27 -18.30 12.99
CA GLU A 230 3.28 -18.78 12.05
C GLU A 230 2.64 -19.15 10.72
N LEU A 231 3.29 -18.79 9.62
CA LEU A 231 2.83 -19.15 8.29
C LEU A 231 4.00 -19.27 7.31
N THR A 232 3.76 -19.95 6.20
CA THR A 232 4.71 -20.05 5.09
C THR A 232 4.31 -19.12 3.98
N ILE A 233 5.23 -18.26 3.54
CA ILE A 233 5.00 -17.30 2.46
C ILE A 233 4.83 -18.04 1.13
N ALA A 234 3.79 -17.70 0.37
CA ALA A 234 3.56 -18.20 -0.98
C ALA A 234 4.04 -17.21 -2.06
N GLU A 235 4.11 -17.65 -3.32
CA GLU A 235 4.32 -16.73 -4.45
C GLU A 235 3.04 -15.92 -4.72
N GLN A 236 3.21 -14.63 -5.01
CA GLN A 236 2.09 -13.75 -5.36
C GLN A 236 1.42 -14.22 -6.65
N PRO A 237 0.09 -14.47 -6.67
CA PRO A 237 -0.64 -14.84 -7.88
C PRO A 237 -0.56 -13.77 -8.96
N LYS A 238 -0.44 -14.18 -10.23
CA LYS A 238 -0.32 -13.25 -11.37
C LYS A 238 -1.60 -12.45 -11.65
N ASN A 239 -2.78 -12.98 -11.27
CA ASN A 239 -4.09 -12.39 -11.57
C ASN A 239 -4.79 -11.97 -10.27
N LEU A 240 -4.53 -10.75 -9.79
CA LEU A 240 -5.22 -10.14 -8.63
C LEU A 240 -6.31 -9.15 -9.04
N SER A 241 -6.82 -9.17 -10.30
CA SER A 241 -7.78 -8.16 -10.81
C SER A 241 -8.93 -8.78 -11.57
N GLN A 242 -10.14 -8.24 -11.30
CA GLN A 242 -11.34 -8.08 -12.12
C GLN A 242 -12.36 -9.21 -12.28
N ALA A 243 -13.62 -8.82 -12.01
CA ALA A 243 -14.80 -9.00 -12.90
C ALA A 243 -15.96 -8.14 -12.40
N ALA A 244 -16.80 -7.66 -13.29
CA ALA A 244 -17.93 -6.76 -13.04
C ALA A 244 -19.23 -7.21 -13.75
N ALA A 245 -20.35 -6.70 -13.26
CA ALA A 245 -21.63 -6.16 -13.78
C ALA A 245 -22.81 -7.14 -13.87
N GLU A 246 -24.04 -6.76 -13.78
CA GLU A 246 -25.06 -5.71 -13.83
C GLU A 246 -26.38 -6.19 -13.15
N ASP A 247 -27.33 -5.53 -12.80
CA ASP A 247 -28.37 -4.54 -12.87
C ASP A 247 -29.43 -4.51 -11.71
N SER A 248 -30.06 -3.41 -11.58
CA SER A 248 -31.10 -2.57 -10.89
C SER A 248 -31.89 -2.94 -9.62
N GLY A 249 -32.15 -1.91 -8.74
CA GLY A 249 -33.04 -1.90 -7.56
C GLY A 249 -33.23 -0.56 -6.82
N GLU A 250 -34.22 -0.47 -5.93
CA GLU A 250 -34.71 0.76 -5.26
C GLU A 250 -33.84 1.29 -4.12
N SER A 251 -34.00 2.61 -3.79
CA SER A 251 -33.16 3.40 -2.88
C SER A 251 -33.86 3.78 -1.59
N ILE A 252 -33.16 3.76 -0.46
CA ILE A 252 -33.66 4.21 0.86
C ILE A 252 -32.57 4.97 1.64
N ALA A 253 -32.98 5.98 2.46
CA ALA A 253 -32.12 6.74 3.38
C ALA A 253 -32.51 6.43 4.84
N PRO A 254 -31.58 5.98 5.70
CA PRO A 254 -31.83 5.67 7.11
C PRO A 254 -31.74 6.90 8.02
N ALA A 255 -32.03 6.74 9.32
CA ALA A 255 -31.96 7.79 10.32
C ALA A 255 -30.61 7.79 11.11
N GLY A 256 -30.28 8.91 11.77
CA GLY A 256 -29.07 9.03 12.60
C GLY A 256 -27.80 9.31 11.80
N LEU A 257 -26.63 8.86 12.30
CA LEU A 257 -25.31 9.08 11.66
C LEU A 257 -25.20 8.52 10.23
N LEU A 258 -26.08 7.62 9.84
CA LEU A 258 -26.18 7.09 8.48
C LEU A 258 -27.23 7.82 7.61
N ALA A 259 -27.93 8.84 8.13
CA ALA A 259 -28.96 9.58 7.41
C ALA A 259 -28.44 10.33 6.17
N ASP A 260 -27.16 10.66 6.18
CA ASP A 260 -26.50 11.37 5.08
C ASP A 260 -25.94 10.41 3.99
N ILE A 261 -26.19 9.09 4.14
CA ILE A 261 -25.80 8.04 3.20
C ILE A 261 -27.06 7.38 2.64
N GLU A 262 -27.30 7.58 1.35
CA GLU A 262 -28.37 6.91 0.63
C GLU A 262 -27.84 5.58 0.07
N VAL A 263 -28.53 4.48 0.38
CA VAL A 263 -28.12 3.14 -0.04
C VAL A 263 -29.21 2.45 -0.86
N ARG A 264 -28.79 1.54 -1.74
CA ARG A 264 -29.67 0.63 -2.47
C ARG A 264 -29.23 -0.80 -2.32
N GLU A 265 -30.15 -1.75 -2.41
CA GLU A 265 -29.76 -3.16 -2.52
C GLU A 265 -29.04 -3.39 -3.84
N VAL A 266 -27.95 -4.17 -3.77
CA VAL A 266 -27.15 -4.48 -4.96
C VAL A 266 -28.00 -5.27 -5.92
N ASN A 267 -28.04 -4.76 -7.11
CA ASN A 267 -28.67 -5.39 -8.25
C ASN A 267 -27.72 -5.24 -9.44
N SER A 268 -27.99 -5.84 -10.58
CA SER A 268 -27.09 -5.92 -11.71
C SER A 268 -26.76 -4.54 -12.35
N GLU A 269 -27.67 -3.52 -12.33
CA GLU A 269 -27.40 -2.15 -12.81
C GLU A 269 -26.34 -1.45 -11.92
N LEU A 270 -26.57 -1.50 -10.61
CA LEU A 270 -25.68 -0.89 -9.65
C LEU A 270 -24.34 -1.62 -9.58
N ALA A 271 -24.37 -2.96 -9.73
CA ALA A 271 -23.14 -3.75 -9.83
C ALA A 271 -22.31 -3.33 -11.04
N GLY A 272 -22.92 -3.16 -12.23
CA GLY A 272 -22.22 -2.66 -13.41
C GLY A 272 -21.77 -1.23 -13.29
N ARG A 273 -22.64 -0.34 -12.81
CA ARG A 273 -22.34 1.08 -12.62
C ARG A 273 -21.14 1.27 -11.69
N TYR A 274 -21.02 0.46 -10.64
CA TYR A 274 -19.98 0.61 -9.61
C TYR A 274 -18.88 -0.47 -9.66
N GLY A 275 -18.88 -1.32 -10.68
CA GLY A 275 -17.86 -2.36 -10.86
C GLY A 275 -17.84 -3.42 -9.76
N LEU A 276 -19.00 -3.75 -9.19
CA LEU A 276 -19.17 -4.82 -8.21
C LEU A 276 -19.22 -6.18 -8.89
N LYS A 277 -18.87 -7.26 -8.19
CA LYS A 277 -18.96 -8.61 -8.71
C LYS A 277 -20.39 -9.14 -8.63
N SER A 278 -20.78 -10.02 -9.52
CA SER A 278 -22.09 -10.73 -9.47
C SER A 278 -22.30 -11.53 -8.19
N SER A 279 -21.23 -11.85 -7.47
CA SER A 279 -21.26 -12.51 -6.15
C SER A 279 -21.37 -11.52 -4.99
N ASP A 280 -21.29 -10.21 -5.24
CA ASP A 280 -21.39 -9.19 -4.19
C ASP A 280 -22.86 -8.97 -3.84
N HIS A 281 -23.21 -9.25 -2.59
CA HIS A 281 -24.53 -9.06 -2.02
C HIS A 281 -24.46 -8.04 -0.91
N GLY A 282 -25.52 -7.26 -0.72
CA GLY A 282 -25.59 -6.23 0.32
C GLY A 282 -26.21 -4.93 -0.19
N VAL A 283 -25.84 -3.82 0.42
CA VAL A 283 -26.32 -2.50 0.03
C VAL A 283 -25.17 -1.63 -0.47
N VAL A 284 -25.36 -0.96 -1.60
CA VAL A 284 -24.37 -0.06 -2.19
C VAL A 284 -24.76 1.38 -1.91
N VAL A 285 -23.77 2.20 -1.59
CA VAL A 285 -23.95 3.65 -1.42
C VAL A 285 -24.17 4.28 -2.79
N VAL A 286 -25.35 4.87 -2.99
CA VAL A 286 -25.71 5.53 -4.25
C VAL A 286 -25.59 7.04 -4.17
N ARG A 287 -25.54 7.59 -2.94
CA ARG A 287 -25.34 9.01 -2.70
C ARG A 287 -24.77 9.26 -1.32
N VAL A 288 -23.86 10.22 -1.21
CA VAL A 288 -23.37 10.77 0.06
C VAL A 288 -23.67 12.27 0.03
N LYS A 289 -24.24 12.80 1.11
CA LYS A 289 -24.56 14.22 1.20
C LYS A 289 -23.27 15.03 1.34
N ALA A 290 -23.10 16.02 0.48
CA ALA A 290 -21.94 16.91 0.50
C ALA A 290 -21.82 17.66 1.83
N GLY A 291 -20.60 17.79 2.37
CA GLY A 291 -20.29 18.41 3.66
C GLY A 291 -20.77 17.59 4.86
N SER A 292 -21.16 16.32 4.68
CA SER A 292 -21.58 15.45 5.77
C SER A 292 -20.40 14.76 6.44
N GLN A 293 -20.62 14.28 7.66
CA GLN A 293 -19.63 13.45 8.38
C GLN A 293 -19.31 12.14 7.66
N ALA A 294 -20.23 11.62 6.85
CA ALA A 294 -20.00 10.46 6.02
C ALA A 294 -18.99 10.77 4.90
N GLU A 295 -19.09 11.93 4.24
CA GLU A 295 -18.13 12.38 3.24
C GLU A 295 -16.77 12.67 3.88
N GLU A 296 -16.73 13.36 5.03
CA GLU A 296 -15.48 13.63 5.77
C GLU A 296 -14.79 12.34 6.24
N ALA A 297 -15.55 11.33 6.64
CA ALA A 297 -15.04 10.01 6.98
C ALA A 297 -14.56 9.22 5.75
N GLY A 298 -14.82 9.72 4.54
CA GLY A 298 -14.37 9.14 3.29
C GLY A 298 -15.32 8.11 2.68
N VAL A 299 -16.58 8.04 3.09
CA VAL A 299 -17.62 7.25 2.40
C VAL A 299 -17.87 7.86 1.01
N ARG A 300 -18.00 7.01 0.01
CA ARG A 300 -18.20 7.45 -1.39
C ARG A 300 -19.31 6.67 -2.07
N GLU A 301 -19.88 7.26 -3.09
CA GLU A 301 -20.77 6.60 -4.02
C GLU A 301 -20.05 5.38 -4.65
N GLY A 302 -20.76 4.25 -4.74
CA GLY A 302 -20.21 2.97 -5.19
C GLY A 302 -19.61 2.08 -4.09
N ASP A 303 -19.55 2.53 -2.84
CA ASP A 303 -19.13 1.69 -1.73
C ASP A 303 -20.21 0.66 -1.42
N LEU A 304 -19.82 -0.63 -1.39
CA LEU A 304 -20.68 -1.70 -0.90
C LEU A 304 -20.51 -1.84 0.61
N VAL A 305 -21.59 -1.67 1.36
CA VAL A 305 -21.59 -1.84 2.82
C VAL A 305 -21.64 -3.32 3.15
N LEU A 306 -20.59 -3.83 3.79
CA LEU A 306 -20.49 -5.23 4.23
C LEU A 306 -20.91 -5.38 5.70
N GLU A 307 -20.49 -4.44 6.55
CA GLU A 307 -20.78 -4.47 7.99
C GLU A 307 -20.98 -3.06 8.54
N VAL A 308 -21.84 -2.95 9.56
CA VAL A 308 -22.00 -1.78 10.40
C VAL A 308 -21.81 -2.21 11.87
N ASN A 309 -20.83 -1.63 12.57
CA ASN A 309 -20.44 -2.01 13.91
C ASN A 309 -20.25 -3.54 14.05
N ARG A 310 -19.53 -4.15 13.08
CA ARG A 310 -19.24 -5.60 12.97
C ARG A 310 -20.48 -6.50 12.81
N LYS A 311 -21.64 -5.93 12.52
CA LYS A 311 -22.84 -6.66 12.15
C LYS A 311 -22.94 -6.71 10.64
N SER A 312 -23.02 -7.91 10.09
CA SER A 312 -23.10 -8.11 8.63
C SER A 312 -24.38 -7.50 8.05
N VAL A 313 -24.23 -6.88 6.88
CA VAL A 313 -25.31 -6.22 6.14
C VAL A 313 -25.42 -6.90 4.78
N GLY A 314 -26.36 -7.83 4.64
CA GLY A 314 -26.59 -8.56 3.39
C GLY A 314 -27.81 -8.10 2.59
N THR A 315 -28.67 -7.26 3.17
CA THR A 315 -29.90 -6.73 2.54
C THR A 315 -30.21 -5.33 3.08
N ILE A 316 -31.09 -4.62 2.39
CA ILE A 316 -31.54 -3.29 2.86
C ILE A 316 -32.22 -3.37 4.23
N LYS A 317 -33.02 -4.41 4.47
CA LYS A 317 -33.69 -4.65 5.76
C LYS A 317 -32.69 -4.89 6.90
N SER A 318 -31.60 -5.63 6.65
CA SER A 318 -30.55 -5.82 7.65
C SER A 318 -29.79 -4.52 7.92
N TYR A 319 -29.56 -3.70 6.91
CA TYR A 319 -28.96 -2.37 7.04
C TYR A 319 -29.83 -1.43 7.89
N GLU A 320 -31.13 -1.33 7.57
CA GLU A 320 -32.09 -0.53 8.34
C GLU A 320 -32.19 -0.97 9.80
N HIS A 321 -32.27 -2.29 10.02
CA HIS A 321 -32.31 -2.83 11.37
C HIS A 321 -31.06 -2.47 12.20
N VAL A 322 -29.89 -2.57 11.62
CA VAL A 322 -28.64 -2.18 12.28
C VAL A 322 -28.60 -0.66 12.48
N ALA A 323 -28.95 0.13 11.47
CA ALA A 323 -28.93 1.58 11.49
C ALA A 323 -29.88 2.16 12.56
N ALA A 324 -31.10 1.61 12.69
CA ALA A 324 -32.08 2.02 13.70
C ALA A 324 -31.63 1.78 15.15
N ASN A 325 -30.72 0.84 15.36
CA ASN A 325 -30.21 0.46 16.68
C ASN A 325 -28.82 1.02 17.01
N LEU A 326 -28.34 2.00 16.23
CA LEU A 326 -27.05 2.64 16.48
C LEU A 326 -27.14 3.63 17.66
N PRO A 327 -26.14 3.63 18.57
CA PRO A 327 -26.01 4.66 19.59
C PRO A 327 -25.81 6.04 18.94
N LYS A 328 -26.53 7.07 19.41
CA LYS A 328 -26.47 8.41 18.83
C LYS A 328 -25.15 9.16 19.10
N ASP A 329 -24.50 8.82 20.22
CA ASP A 329 -23.33 9.53 20.73
C ASP A 329 -22.03 8.69 20.63
N GLN A 330 -22.02 7.67 19.79
CA GLN A 330 -20.85 6.81 19.59
C GLN A 330 -20.47 6.74 18.11
N ALA A 331 -19.17 6.64 17.87
CA ALA A 331 -18.66 6.46 16.53
C ALA A 331 -19.14 5.13 15.91
N VAL A 332 -19.51 5.17 14.64
CA VAL A 332 -19.99 4.00 13.89
C VAL A 332 -18.88 3.47 13.00
N LEU A 333 -18.53 2.20 13.17
CA LEU A 333 -17.56 1.51 12.33
C LEU A 333 -18.27 0.90 11.12
N LEU A 334 -17.83 1.27 9.93
CA LEU A 334 -18.29 0.68 8.66
C LEU A 334 -17.19 -0.20 8.07
N LEU A 335 -17.52 -1.39 7.63
CA LEU A 335 -16.72 -2.17 6.69
C LEU A 335 -17.34 -2.02 5.32
N LEU A 336 -16.62 -1.42 4.40
CA LEU A 336 -17.05 -1.15 3.04
C LEU A 336 -16.17 -1.90 2.05
N LYS A 337 -16.72 -2.26 0.89
CA LYS A 337 -15.93 -2.77 -0.24
C LYS A 337 -15.95 -1.73 -1.36
N ARG A 338 -14.78 -1.24 -1.73
CA ARG A 338 -14.55 -0.24 -2.79
C ARG A 338 -13.61 -0.81 -3.82
N GLN A 339 -14.03 -0.87 -5.09
CA GLN A 339 -13.21 -1.40 -6.20
C GLN A 339 -12.58 -2.77 -5.87
N GLY A 340 -13.36 -3.66 -5.26
CA GLY A 340 -12.93 -5.00 -4.88
C GLY A 340 -12.07 -5.11 -3.61
N ARG A 341 -11.75 -3.99 -2.93
CA ARG A 341 -10.97 -3.97 -1.69
C ARG A 341 -11.84 -3.62 -0.49
N ALA A 342 -11.74 -4.37 0.59
CA ALA A 342 -12.41 -4.03 1.83
C ALA A 342 -11.63 -2.96 2.61
N ILE A 343 -12.36 -1.98 3.16
CA ILE A 343 -11.83 -0.88 3.96
C ILE A 343 -12.72 -0.63 5.17
N TYR A 344 -12.12 -0.34 6.31
CA TYR A 344 -12.83 0.15 7.47
C TYR A 344 -12.84 1.68 7.50
N LEU A 345 -14.00 2.26 7.76
CA LEU A 345 -14.16 3.69 8.02
C LEU A 345 -14.88 3.90 9.35
N THR A 346 -14.64 5.04 9.98
CA THR A 346 -15.31 5.40 11.24
C THR A 346 -16.02 6.74 11.05
N LEU A 347 -17.36 6.73 11.21
CA LEU A 347 -18.15 7.95 11.29
C LEU A 347 -18.19 8.40 12.75
N ARG A 348 -17.91 9.68 12.98
CA ARG A 348 -18.00 10.31 14.31
C ARG A 348 -19.40 10.90 14.49
N PRO A 349 -19.92 10.99 15.74
CA PRO A 349 -21.16 11.70 16.02
C PRO A 349 -21.01 13.21 15.87
#